data_7aab29af5f65f1f95899cd0430806b30
#
_entry.id   7aab29af5f65f1f95899cd0430806b30
#
_cell.length_a   1.000
_cell.length_b   1.000
_cell.length_c   1.000
_cell.angle_alpha   90.00
_cell.angle_beta   90.00
_cell.angle_gamma   90.00
#
_symmetry.space_group_name_H-M   'P 1'
#
loop_
_entity.id
_entity.type
_entity.pdbx_description
1 polymer ?
#
loop_
_entity_poly.entity_id
_entity_poly.type
_entity_poly.pdbx_seq_one_letter_code
_entity_poly.pdbx_strand_id
1 'polypeptide(L)'
;MTLGELIEDSNWSDLTVSGISEDSRTVXPGDLFIAASKDLQQRTQXVHEAVQAGAVAALVPELMNLQAPIPLVPLADLAARRSEIASRYYQHPSRXLCCIGITGTNGKTSIAWHIADLSERLGVSTGYCGTLGWGALDQLRPSQLTTPSAVALQXNLAAMQAHGASRVAMEVSSHALDQGRVTAVQFDVAVFSNLSRDHLDYHQTTAAYKHAKARLFQNWPLAAAVINSSDPVGREFLCTSRATEVVSYGTHGDVSWHSQAVRQGMRVMFSTPWGSAETVMPVAAEFAVANVAAAMAVLLTQGHELXRVTEAVEVMAPVPGRMQVVDGGSKWPRVVVDYAHTPDAVXKXLAALRPQCRGELICIVGCGGDRDRGKRAQMGFAAAKGSDRVWFTSDNPRSEXPEQILDDMSGGLGAPSLKRVRSEVDRTRAIAAALSSASPDDVVLIAGKGHEQTQEIKGEFLPFSDFAVVREIQSENS
;
A
#
# COMPACT_ATOMS: atom_id res chain seq x y z
N MET A 1 -1.67 -33.53 5.15
CA MET A 1 -2.09 -33.15 6.53
C MET A 1 -3.56 -33.51 6.71
N THR A 2 -3.95 -33.96 7.90
CA THR A 2 -5.35 -34.30 8.13
C THR A 2 -6.12 -33.08 8.65
N LEU A 3 -7.43 -33.11 8.47
CA LEU A 3 -8.28 -32.08 9.03
C LEU A 3 -8.14 -32.03 10.56
N GLY A 4 -8.00 -33.21 11.19
CA GLY A 4 -7.80 -33.25 12.63
C GLY A 4 -6.57 -32.53 13.10
N GLU A 5 -5.46 -32.63 12.35
CA GLU A 5 -4.25 -31.89 12.65
C GLU A 5 -4.45 -30.39 12.51
N LEU A 6 -5.24 -29.97 11.52
CA LEU A 6 -5.48 -28.56 11.27
C LEU A 6 -6.32 -27.89 12.35
N ILE A 7 -7.37 -28.59 12.85
CA ILE A 7 -8.30 -27.98 13.80
C ILE A 7 -8.15 -28.53 15.24
N GLU A 8 -7.16 -29.41 15.47
CA GLU A 8 -6.89 -30.01 16.77
C GLU A 8 -8.09 -30.81 17.29
N ASP A 9 -8.64 -31.68 16.41
CA ASP A 9 -9.80 -32.51 16.74
C ASP A 9 -9.58 -33.89 16.16
N SER A 10 -9.38 -34.90 17.03
CA SER A 10 -9.08 -36.27 16.65
C SER A 10 -10.24 -36.96 15.89
N ASN A 11 -11.45 -36.44 15.99
CA ASN A 11 -12.59 -36.98 15.23
C ASN A 11 -12.36 -36.87 13.71
N TRP A 12 -11.45 -36.03 13.25
CA TRP A 12 -11.19 -35.79 11.84
C TRP A 12 -9.81 -36.26 11.41
N SER A 13 -9.19 -37.15 12.17
CA SER A 13 -7.83 -37.63 11.90
C SER A 13 -7.73 -38.49 10.62
N ASP A 14 -8.85 -39.01 10.14
CA ASP A 14 -8.86 -39.85 8.93
C ASP A 14 -9.13 -39.07 7.64
N LEU A 15 -9.45 -37.77 7.73
CA LEU A 15 -9.77 -36.95 6.56
C LEU A 15 -8.55 -36.16 6.11
N THR A 16 -7.98 -36.54 4.97
CA THR A 16 -6.79 -35.86 4.41
C THR A 16 -7.20 -34.65 3.59
N VAL A 17 -6.45 -33.58 3.76
CA VAL A 17 -6.65 -32.30 3.08
C VAL A 17 -5.42 -32.01 2.23
N SER A 18 -5.62 -31.73 0.94
CA SER A 18 -4.50 -31.45 0.00
C SER A 18 -4.33 -29.98 -0.32
N GLY A 19 -5.23 -29.13 0.15
CA GLY A 19 -5.15 -27.70 -0.02
C GLY A 19 -6.14 -27.02 0.92
N ILE A 20 -6.08 -25.68 0.94
CA ILE A 20 -6.94 -24.89 1.83
C ILE A 20 -7.32 -23.60 1.10
N SER A 21 -8.59 -23.22 1.18
CA SER A 21 -9.07 -21.99 0.56
C SER A 21 -10.19 -21.37 1.37
N GLU A 22 -10.26 -20.04 1.36
CA GLU A 22 -11.43 -19.31 1.89
C GLU A 22 -12.19 -18.57 0.79
N ASP A 23 -11.84 -18.83 -0.48
CA ASP A 23 -12.50 -18.26 -1.66
C ASP A 23 -13.00 -19.42 -2.51
N SER A 24 -14.33 -19.58 -2.63
CA SER A 24 -14.93 -20.70 -3.34
C SER A 24 -14.46 -20.80 -4.79
N ARG A 25 -14.07 -19.66 -5.37
CA ARG A 25 -13.62 -19.60 -6.77
C ARG A 25 -12.22 -20.20 -6.97
N THR A 26 -11.45 -20.37 -5.89
CA THR A 26 -10.06 -20.88 -5.97
C THR A 26 -9.92 -22.28 -5.41
N VAL A 27 -11.02 -22.92 -5.01
CA VAL A 27 -11.03 -24.29 -4.48
C VAL A 27 -10.63 -25.27 -5.57
N UNK A 28 -9.79 -26.18 -5.22
CA UNK A 28 -9.33 -27.19 -5.99
C UNK A 28 -9.81 -28.46 -5.39
N PRO A 29 -9.82 -29.58 -6.24
CA PRO A 29 -10.21 -30.86 -5.64
C PRO A 29 -9.30 -31.32 -4.51
N GLY A 30 -9.88 -31.77 -3.42
CA GLY A 30 -9.13 -32.18 -2.24
C GLY A 30 -8.96 -31.10 -1.18
N ASP A 31 -9.43 -29.90 -1.45
CA ASP A 31 -9.25 -28.76 -0.55
C ASP A 31 -10.21 -28.78 0.63
N LEU A 32 -9.76 -28.20 1.72
CA LEU A 32 -10.60 -27.74 2.82
C LEU A 32 -11.08 -26.32 2.50
N PHE A 33 -12.37 -26.10 2.54
CA PHE A 33 -12.95 -24.78 2.33
C PHE A 33 -13.29 -24.14 3.68
N ILE A 34 -12.89 -22.88 3.87
CA ILE A 34 -13.22 -22.11 5.09
C ILE A 34 -14.33 -21.13 4.74
N ALA A 35 -15.54 -21.41 5.23
CA ALA A 35 -16.75 -20.64 4.93
C ALA A 35 -17.01 -19.65 6.06
N ALA A 36 -16.23 -18.59 6.13
CA ALA A 36 -16.25 -17.66 7.27
C ALA A 36 -17.26 -16.51 7.13
N SER A 37 -17.99 -16.40 6.00
CA SER A 37 -18.97 -15.34 5.81
C SER A 37 -20.04 -15.37 6.92
N LYS A 38 -20.38 -14.18 7.43
CA LYS A 38 -21.42 -14.04 8.45
C LYS A 38 -22.82 -14.14 7.86
N ASP A 39 -22.98 -13.84 6.58
CA ASP A 39 -24.26 -13.92 5.89
C ASP A 39 -24.57 -15.38 5.54
N LEU A 40 -25.67 -15.90 6.08
CA LEU A 40 -26.02 -17.31 5.91
C LEU A 40 -26.31 -17.69 4.44
N GLN A 41 -26.98 -16.81 3.71
CA GLN A 41 -27.30 -17.07 2.31
C GLN A 41 -26.04 -17.11 1.47
N GLN A 42 -25.15 -16.15 1.66
CA GLN A 42 -23.87 -16.11 0.98
C GLN A 42 -23.02 -17.33 1.35
N ARG A 43 -22.99 -17.68 2.63
CA ARG A 43 -22.22 -18.84 3.11
C ARG A 43 -22.72 -20.12 2.48
N THR A 44 -24.03 -20.29 2.37
CA THR A 44 -24.63 -21.46 1.72
C THR A 44 -24.20 -21.58 0.28
N GLN A 45 -24.23 -20.49 -0.42
CA GLN A 45 -23.76 -20.46 -1.81
C GLN A 45 -22.27 -20.80 -1.93
N UNK A 46 -21.46 -20.31 -1.13
CA UNK A 46 -20.12 -20.46 -1.15
C UNK A 46 -19.73 -21.84 -0.91
N VAL A 47 -20.55 -22.50 -0.01
CA VAL A 47 -20.34 -23.93 0.27
C VAL A 47 -20.73 -24.79 -0.95
N HIS A 48 -21.86 -24.52 -1.57
CA HIS A 48 -22.24 -25.25 -2.78
C HIS A 48 -21.20 -25.16 -3.88
N GLU A 49 -20.66 -23.97 -4.09
CA GLU A 49 -19.61 -23.75 -5.11
C GLU A 49 -18.35 -24.55 -4.77
N ALA A 50 -17.96 -24.56 -3.50
CA ALA A 50 -16.78 -25.30 -3.04
C ALA A 50 -16.98 -26.81 -3.22
N VAL A 51 -18.17 -27.33 -2.93
CA VAL A 51 -18.50 -28.74 -3.17
C VAL A 51 -18.36 -29.09 -4.65
N GLN A 52 -18.91 -28.25 -5.53
CA GLN A 52 -18.81 -28.47 -6.97
C GLN A 52 -17.36 -28.41 -7.47
N ALA A 53 -16.53 -27.62 -6.81
CA ALA A 53 -15.11 -27.51 -7.17
C ALA A 53 -14.25 -28.64 -6.59
N GLY A 54 -14.83 -29.49 -5.75
CA GLY A 54 -14.13 -30.67 -5.25
C GLY A 54 -13.60 -30.58 -3.82
N ALA A 55 -14.10 -29.65 -3.02
CA ALA A 55 -13.72 -29.57 -1.61
C ALA A 55 -14.08 -30.88 -0.90
N VAL A 56 -13.22 -31.32 0.04
CA VAL A 56 -13.44 -32.54 0.79
C VAL A 56 -14.11 -32.30 2.16
N ALA A 57 -14.09 -31.05 2.61
CA ALA A 57 -14.77 -30.64 3.84
C ALA A 57 -14.90 -29.11 3.81
N ALA A 58 -15.81 -28.59 4.62
CA ALA A 58 -15.91 -27.15 4.83
C ALA A 58 -15.99 -26.86 6.33
N LEU A 59 -15.23 -25.87 6.78
CA LEU A 59 -15.35 -25.31 8.13
C LEU A 59 -16.41 -24.22 8.08
N VAL A 60 -17.33 -24.25 9.04
CA VAL A 60 -18.41 -23.27 9.13
C VAL A 60 -18.45 -22.68 10.55
N PRO A 61 -18.89 -21.43 10.72
CA PRO A 61 -18.84 -20.82 12.06
C PRO A 61 -19.85 -21.41 13.04
N GLU A 62 -20.88 -22.04 12.53
CA GLU A 62 -21.96 -22.65 13.34
C GLU A 62 -22.62 -23.79 12.58
N LEU A 63 -23.33 -24.62 13.29
CA LEU A 63 -24.05 -25.74 12.67
C LEU A 63 -25.00 -25.18 11.60
N MET A 64 -24.93 -25.75 10.39
CA MET A 64 -25.77 -25.34 9.27
C MET A 64 -26.78 -26.43 8.94
N ASN A 65 -28.03 -26.03 8.78
CA ASN A 65 -29.08 -26.93 8.28
C ASN A 65 -29.02 -27.01 6.76
N LEU A 66 -27.95 -27.64 6.27
CA LEU A 66 -27.66 -27.75 4.84
C LEU A 66 -27.18 -29.18 4.56
N GLN A 67 -27.87 -29.87 3.65
CA GLN A 67 -27.39 -31.16 3.19
C GLN A 67 -26.29 -30.96 2.16
N ALA A 68 -25.13 -31.53 2.43
CA ALA A 68 -23.97 -31.45 1.53
C ALA A 68 -23.32 -32.83 1.49
N PRO A 69 -22.71 -33.21 0.34
CA PRO A 69 -22.03 -34.51 0.24
C PRO A 69 -20.68 -34.56 0.97
N ILE A 70 -20.28 -33.47 1.61
CA ILE A 70 -19.03 -33.37 2.38
C ILE A 70 -19.35 -32.95 3.80
N PRO A 71 -18.48 -33.25 4.76
CA PRO A 71 -18.70 -32.79 6.13
C PRO A 71 -18.69 -31.25 6.20
N LEU A 72 -19.65 -30.69 6.91
CA LEU A 72 -19.67 -29.28 7.31
C LEU A 72 -19.33 -29.26 8.79
N VAL A 73 -18.11 -28.82 9.11
CA VAL A 73 -17.57 -28.92 10.47
C VAL A 73 -17.73 -27.58 11.17
N PRO A 74 -18.63 -27.49 12.17
CA PRO A 74 -18.79 -26.23 12.89
C PRO A 74 -17.58 -25.98 13.78
N LEU A 75 -17.08 -24.73 13.75
CA LEU A 75 -15.92 -24.33 14.51
C LEU A 75 -16.17 -22.95 15.08
N ALA A 76 -16.36 -22.87 16.39
CA ALA A 76 -16.58 -21.60 17.06
C ALA A 76 -15.39 -20.68 16.79
N ASP A 77 -15.66 -19.41 16.63
CA ASP A 77 -14.64 -18.41 16.35
C ASP A 77 -13.84 -18.68 15.08
N LEU A 78 -14.49 -19.24 14.06
CA LEU A 78 -13.82 -19.58 12.80
C LEU A 78 -13.10 -18.40 12.19
N ALA A 79 -13.72 -17.22 12.16
CA ALA A 79 -13.10 -16.03 11.59
C ALA A 79 -11.80 -15.67 12.29
N ALA A 80 -11.74 -15.84 13.62
CA ALA A 80 -10.51 -15.57 14.38
C ALA A 80 -9.47 -16.68 14.23
N ARG A 81 -9.91 -17.92 14.00
CA ARG A 81 -9.02 -19.09 13.95
C ARG A 81 -8.45 -19.38 12.57
N ARG A 82 -9.03 -18.80 11.50
CA ARG A 82 -8.61 -19.15 10.13
C ARG A 82 -7.14 -18.84 9.85
N SER A 83 -6.58 -17.79 10.44
CA SER A 83 -5.17 -17.45 10.27
C SER A 83 -4.28 -18.55 10.85
N GLU A 84 -4.62 -19.04 12.02
CA GLU A 84 -3.86 -20.11 12.67
C GLU A 84 -3.96 -21.43 11.91
N ILE A 85 -5.17 -21.78 11.43
CA ILE A 85 -5.39 -22.98 10.65
C ILE A 85 -4.54 -22.92 9.36
N ALA A 86 -4.56 -21.77 8.67
CA ALA A 86 -3.75 -21.58 7.47
C ALA A 86 -2.26 -21.66 7.79
N SER A 87 -1.83 -21.08 8.91
CA SER A 87 -0.44 -21.14 9.32
C SER A 87 0.01 -22.59 9.56
N ARG A 88 -0.82 -23.39 10.21
CA ARG A 88 -0.52 -24.82 10.40
C ARG A 88 -0.40 -25.55 9.07
N TYR A 89 -1.34 -25.32 8.16
CA TYR A 89 -1.29 -25.98 6.86
C TYR A 89 0.01 -25.68 6.12
N TYR A 90 0.46 -24.41 6.16
CA TYR A 90 1.70 -24.00 5.49
C TYR A 90 2.93 -24.15 6.38
N GLN A 91 2.81 -24.84 7.50
CA GLN A 91 3.91 -25.20 8.41
C GLN A 91 4.58 -23.95 9.02
N HIS A 92 3.77 -22.99 9.43
CA HIS A 92 4.19 -21.81 10.17
C HIS A 92 5.29 -21.00 9.46
N PRO A 93 5.04 -20.51 8.23
CA PRO A 93 6.11 -19.87 7.43
C PRO A 93 6.72 -18.63 8.08
N SER A 94 5.98 -17.89 8.88
CA SER A 94 6.54 -16.67 9.50
C SER A 94 7.57 -16.97 10.58
N ARG A 95 7.63 -18.18 11.09
CA ARG A 95 8.68 -18.56 12.05
C ARG A 95 10.08 -18.52 11.44
N UNK A 96 10.10 -18.58 10.22
CA UNK A 96 11.29 -18.62 9.52
C UNK A 96 11.64 -17.37 8.89
N LEU A 97 10.87 -16.49 9.01
CA LEU A 97 11.03 -15.18 8.37
C LEU A 97 11.12 -14.09 9.45
N CYS A 98 11.90 -13.04 9.19
CA CYS A 98 11.80 -11.82 9.96
C CYS A 98 10.65 -11.01 9.35
N CYS A 99 9.51 -10.96 10.03
CA CYS A 99 8.32 -10.29 9.52
C CYS A 99 8.20 -8.89 10.09
N ILE A 100 8.12 -7.90 9.21
CA ILE A 100 8.00 -6.49 9.55
C ILE A 100 6.63 -6.02 9.08
N GLY A 101 5.78 -5.61 10.01
CA GLY A 101 4.43 -5.13 9.70
C GLY A 101 4.36 -3.62 9.77
N ILE A 102 3.78 -2.99 8.75
CA ILE A 102 3.65 -1.54 8.68
C ILE A 102 2.17 -1.18 8.69
N THR A 103 1.75 -0.38 9.67
CA THR A 103 0.37 0.10 9.74
C THR A 103 0.33 1.63 9.82
N GLY A 104 -0.83 2.18 9.53
CA GLY A 104 -1.05 3.62 9.46
C GLY A 104 -2.04 3.94 8.36
N THR A 105 -2.42 5.19 8.23
CA THR A 105 -3.31 5.61 7.14
C THR A 105 -2.53 5.75 5.84
N ASN A 106 -1.44 6.50 5.85
CA ASN A 106 -0.64 6.79 4.66
C ASN A 106 0.80 6.33 4.88
N GLY A 107 1.49 6.00 3.80
CA GLY A 107 2.90 5.67 3.83
C GLY A 107 3.22 4.20 3.95
N LYS A 108 2.22 3.34 4.18
CA LYS A 108 2.46 1.90 4.34
C LYS A 108 3.20 1.31 3.14
N THR A 109 2.71 1.60 1.93
CA THR A 109 3.30 1.07 0.70
C THR A 109 4.74 1.52 0.55
N SER A 110 5.00 2.83 0.73
CA SER A 110 6.35 3.37 0.55
C SER A 110 7.31 2.81 1.60
N ILE A 111 6.89 2.76 2.86
CA ILE A 111 7.76 2.26 3.93
C ILE A 111 8.09 0.77 3.68
N ALA A 112 7.07 -0.05 3.37
CA ALA A 112 7.30 -1.48 3.11
C ALA A 112 8.22 -1.68 1.90
N TRP A 113 7.99 -0.92 0.83
CA TRP A 113 8.83 -0.96 -0.36
C TRP A 113 10.28 -0.62 -0.01
N HIS A 114 10.48 0.49 0.71
CA HIS A 114 11.83 0.93 1.07
C HIS A 114 12.54 -0.12 1.95
N ILE A 115 11.82 -0.71 2.89
CA ILE A 115 12.42 -1.76 3.73
C ILE A 115 12.90 -2.91 2.84
N ALA A 116 12.07 -3.36 1.91
CA ALA A 116 12.45 -4.48 1.04
C ALA A 116 13.60 -4.10 0.09
N ASP A 117 13.52 -2.93 -0.53
CA ASP A 117 14.55 -2.47 -1.47
C ASP A 117 15.89 -2.29 -0.77
N LEU A 118 15.90 -1.57 0.35
CA LEU A 118 17.14 -1.31 1.08
C LEU A 118 17.71 -2.60 1.68
N SER A 119 16.86 -3.50 2.16
CA SER A 119 17.32 -4.79 2.66
C SER A 119 18.06 -5.58 1.58
N GLU A 120 17.51 -5.63 0.37
CA GLU A 120 18.17 -6.31 -0.75
C GLU A 120 19.53 -5.68 -1.04
N ARG A 121 19.63 -4.36 -1.01
CA ARG A 121 20.91 -3.65 -1.25
C ARG A 121 21.92 -3.94 -0.14
N LEU A 122 21.43 -4.28 1.05
CA LEU A 122 22.29 -4.67 2.18
C LEU A 122 22.56 -6.17 2.24
N GLY A 123 22.12 -6.91 1.21
CA GLY A 123 22.42 -8.34 1.10
C GLY A 123 21.43 -9.26 1.79
N VAL A 124 20.25 -8.77 2.17
CA VAL A 124 19.23 -9.60 2.84
C VAL A 124 18.05 -9.80 1.88
N SER A 125 17.84 -11.04 1.45
CA SER A 125 16.75 -11.39 0.54
C SER A 125 15.40 -11.11 1.24
N THR A 126 14.59 -10.23 0.65
CA THR A 126 13.41 -9.69 1.31
C THR A 126 12.22 -9.69 0.37
N GLY A 127 11.09 -10.21 0.86
CA GLY A 127 9.82 -10.12 0.17
C GLY A 127 9.05 -8.88 0.58
N TYR A 128 8.16 -8.46 -0.30
CA TYR A 128 7.20 -7.37 -0.06
C TYR A 128 5.79 -7.96 -0.15
N CYS A 129 4.88 -7.45 0.66
CA CYS A 129 3.47 -7.83 0.57
C CYS A 129 2.61 -6.60 0.86
N GLY A 130 1.87 -6.15 -0.14
CA GLY A 130 1.07 -4.93 0.02
C GLY A 130 0.29 -4.56 -1.22
N THR A 131 -0.04 -3.29 -1.32
CA THR A 131 -0.88 -2.74 -2.40
C THR A 131 -0.29 -3.02 -3.79
N LEU A 132 1.03 -3.04 -3.92
CA LEU A 132 1.69 -3.22 -5.22
C LEU A 132 1.80 -4.70 -5.64
N GLY A 133 1.44 -5.63 -4.74
CA GLY A 133 1.56 -7.05 -5.01
C GLY A 133 2.28 -7.77 -3.89
N TRP A 134 2.83 -8.97 -4.19
CA TRP A 134 3.59 -9.71 -3.19
C TRP A 134 4.72 -10.48 -3.87
N GLY A 135 5.80 -10.69 -3.12
CA GLY A 135 6.98 -11.42 -3.59
C GLY A 135 8.21 -10.54 -3.62
N ALA A 136 9.23 -10.95 -4.37
CA ALA A 136 10.43 -10.14 -4.59
C ALA A 136 10.06 -8.90 -5.41
N LEU A 137 10.69 -7.76 -5.11
CA LEU A 137 10.31 -6.48 -5.74
C LEU A 137 10.44 -6.48 -7.26
N ASP A 138 11.38 -7.27 -7.81
CA ASP A 138 11.56 -7.35 -9.26
C ASP A 138 10.61 -8.34 -9.94
N GLN A 139 9.83 -9.10 -9.20
CA GLN A 139 8.92 -10.12 -9.72
C GLN A 139 7.62 -10.17 -8.93
N LEU A 140 7.03 -9.02 -8.64
CA LEU A 140 5.80 -8.96 -7.85
C LEU A 140 4.65 -9.66 -8.57
N ARG A 141 3.89 -10.45 -7.81
CA ARG A 141 2.65 -11.06 -8.26
C ARG A 141 1.47 -10.20 -7.83
N PRO A 142 0.39 -10.17 -8.60
CA PRO A 142 -0.75 -9.31 -8.25
C PRO A 142 -1.38 -9.67 -6.91
N SER A 143 -1.91 -8.66 -6.23
CA SER A 143 -2.66 -8.80 -5.00
C SER A 143 -3.96 -8.01 -5.12
N GLN A 144 -5.07 -8.59 -4.66
CA GLN A 144 -6.37 -7.93 -4.72
C GLN A 144 -6.59 -6.99 -3.54
N LEU A 145 -5.89 -7.20 -2.44
CA LEU A 145 -6.05 -6.44 -1.20
C LEU A 145 -4.69 -5.96 -0.71
N THR A 146 -4.68 -4.82 -0.02
CA THR A 146 -3.46 -4.29 0.61
C THR A 146 -2.85 -5.33 1.55
N THR A 147 -3.67 -5.95 2.39
CA THR A 147 -3.28 -7.11 3.19
C THR A 147 -4.14 -8.27 2.74
N PRO A 148 -3.56 -9.39 2.27
CA PRO A 148 -4.36 -10.51 1.79
C PRO A 148 -5.25 -11.13 2.86
N SER A 149 -6.18 -11.98 2.44
CA SER A 149 -6.96 -12.81 3.37
C SER A 149 -6.02 -13.73 4.14
N ALA A 150 -6.52 -14.28 5.24
CA ALA A 150 -5.68 -15.07 6.15
C ALA A 150 -5.00 -16.26 5.42
N VAL A 151 -5.73 -16.99 4.61
CA VAL A 151 -5.19 -18.14 3.88
C VAL A 151 -4.20 -17.68 2.81
N ALA A 152 -4.58 -16.67 2.02
CA ALA A 152 -3.71 -16.16 0.95
C ALA A 152 -2.40 -15.61 1.52
N LEU A 153 -2.44 -14.95 2.66
CA LEU A 153 -1.25 -14.40 3.29
C LEU A 153 -0.27 -15.52 3.66
N GLN A 154 -0.77 -16.59 4.27
CA GLN A 154 0.11 -17.70 4.62
C GLN A 154 0.69 -18.42 3.39
N UNK A 155 0.04 -18.39 2.41
CA UNK A 155 0.41 -18.86 1.23
C UNK A 155 1.48 -18.17 0.71
N ASN A 156 1.31 -16.86 0.68
CA ASN A 156 2.33 -15.96 0.17
C ASN A 156 3.61 -16.03 0.99
N LEU A 157 3.50 -16.04 2.30
CA LEU A 157 4.68 -16.15 3.18
C LEU A 157 5.47 -17.44 2.93
N ALA A 158 4.75 -18.56 2.77
CA ALA A 158 5.40 -19.84 2.49
C ALA A 158 6.13 -19.80 1.15
N ALA A 159 5.51 -19.21 0.13
CA ALA A 159 6.12 -19.08 -1.19
C ALA A 159 7.36 -18.19 -1.14
N MET A 160 7.30 -17.06 -0.45
CA MET A 160 8.45 -16.18 -0.32
C MET A 160 9.61 -16.87 0.41
N GLN A 161 9.29 -17.61 1.48
CA GLN A 161 10.31 -18.38 2.20
C GLN A 161 10.95 -19.43 1.30
N ALA A 162 10.13 -20.16 0.54
CA ALA A 162 10.62 -21.20 -0.37
C ALA A 162 11.53 -20.64 -1.46
N HIS A 163 11.31 -19.38 -1.87
CA HIS A 163 12.16 -18.72 -2.87
C HIS A 163 13.37 -18.03 -2.26
N GLY A 164 13.62 -18.23 -0.98
CA GLY A 164 14.85 -17.78 -0.34
C GLY A 164 14.78 -16.52 0.47
N ALA A 165 13.60 -15.91 0.63
CA ALA A 165 13.48 -14.73 1.46
C ALA A 165 13.75 -15.09 2.93
N SER A 166 14.47 -14.22 3.63
CA SER A 166 14.66 -14.34 5.08
C SER A 166 13.94 -13.22 5.83
N ARG A 167 13.43 -12.24 5.11
CA ARG A 167 12.73 -11.07 5.66
C ARG A 167 11.52 -10.76 4.79
N VAL A 168 10.43 -10.28 5.39
CA VAL A 168 9.24 -9.82 4.64
C VAL A 168 8.78 -8.51 5.24
N ALA A 169 8.58 -7.51 4.39
CA ALA A 169 7.96 -6.24 4.76
C ALA A 169 6.53 -6.25 4.24
N MET A 170 5.55 -6.11 5.13
CA MET A 170 4.15 -6.22 4.72
C MET A 170 3.31 -5.07 5.26
N GLU A 171 2.41 -4.60 4.41
CA GLU A 171 1.40 -3.63 4.81
C GLU A 171 0.35 -4.34 5.64
N VAL A 172 0.02 -3.78 6.80
CA VAL A 172 -0.99 -4.33 7.71
C VAL A 172 -2.09 -3.29 7.88
N SER A 173 -3.18 -3.47 7.15
CA SER A 173 -4.29 -2.53 7.21
C SER A 173 -5.07 -2.69 8.51
N SER A 174 -5.81 -1.64 8.90
CA SER A 174 -6.68 -1.72 10.06
C SER A 174 -7.78 -2.76 9.88
N HIS A 175 -8.26 -2.93 8.64
CA HIS A 175 -9.23 -3.99 8.32
C HIS A 175 -8.65 -5.36 8.60
N ALA A 176 -7.39 -5.59 8.18
CA ALA A 176 -6.75 -6.89 8.39
C ALA A 176 -6.57 -7.20 9.87
N LEU A 177 -6.20 -6.20 10.66
CA LEU A 177 -6.08 -6.37 12.12
C LEU A 177 -7.44 -6.67 12.75
N ASP A 178 -8.45 -5.93 12.35
CA ASP A 178 -9.81 -6.11 12.89
C ASP A 178 -10.41 -7.46 12.50
N GLN A 179 -10.14 -7.92 11.27
CA GLN A 179 -10.70 -9.16 10.74
C GLN A 179 -9.85 -10.40 11.05
N GLY A 180 -8.75 -10.24 11.78
CA GLY A 180 -7.91 -11.36 12.17
C GLY A 180 -7.09 -12.00 11.05
N ARG A 181 -6.87 -11.28 9.94
CA ARG A 181 -6.14 -11.83 8.79
C ARG A 181 -4.67 -12.13 9.11
N VAL A 182 -4.08 -11.39 10.05
CA VAL A 182 -2.66 -11.51 10.38
C VAL A 182 -2.39 -12.14 11.74
N THR A 183 -3.41 -12.67 12.39
CA THR A 183 -3.31 -13.14 13.78
C THR A 183 -2.16 -14.14 13.98
N ALA A 184 -1.95 -15.06 13.04
CA ALA A 184 -0.93 -16.11 13.17
C ALA A 184 0.42 -15.72 12.57
N VAL A 185 0.57 -14.51 12.03
CA VAL A 185 1.88 -14.02 11.58
C VAL A 185 2.70 -13.67 12.81
N GLN A 186 3.94 -14.15 12.87
CA GLN A 186 4.84 -13.79 13.96
C GLN A 186 5.63 -12.55 13.55
N PHE A 187 5.13 -11.38 13.95
CA PHE A 187 5.83 -10.13 13.66
C PHE A 187 7.02 -9.95 14.60
N ASP A 188 8.14 -9.56 14.04
CA ASP A 188 9.35 -9.21 14.80
C ASP A 188 9.46 -7.70 15.00
N VAL A 189 9.02 -6.94 14.00
CA VAL A 189 9.08 -5.47 14.02
C VAL A 189 7.74 -4.93 13.55
N ALA A 190 7.28 -3.87 14.18
CA ALA A 190 6.09 -3.13 13.73
C ALA A 190 6.44 -1.67 13.50
N VAL A 191 5.83 -1.07 12.48
CA VAL A 191 6.04 0.34 12.14
C VAL A 191 4.69 1.05 12.12
N PHE A 192 4.63 2.23 12.72
CA PHE A 192 3.45 3.10 12.68
C PHE A 192 3.79 4.39 11.93
N SER A 193 3.04 4.67 10.85
CA SER A 193 3.28 5.86 10.05
C SER A 193 2.44 7.07 10.50
N ASN A 194 1.13 6.94 10.53
CA ASN A 194 0.25 8.06 10.91
C ASN A 194 -1.20 7.59 11.00
N LEU A 195 -2.05 8.45 11.57
CA LEU A 195 -3.49 8.20 11.61
C LEU A 195 -4.23 9.45 11.14
N SER A 196 -5.02 9.30 10.07
CA SER A 196 -5.94 10.34 9.62
C SER A 196 -7.37 9.76 9.61
N ARG A 197 -8.33 10.52 9.08
CA ARG A 197 -9.75 10.15 9.18
C ARG A 197 -10.24 9.15 8.13
N ASP A 198 -9.34 8.53 7.36
CA ASP A 198 -9.73 7.53 6.36
C ASP A 198 -10.32 6.27 7.02
N HIS A 199 -11.17 5.55 6.29
CA HIS A 199 -11.79 4.29 6.72
C HIS A 199 -12.74 4.42 7.91
N LEU A 200 -13.26 5.62 8.19
CA LEU A 200 -14.27 5.79 9.24
C LEU A 200 -15.59 5.10 8.89
N ASP A 201 -15.87 4.91 7.62
CA ASP A 201 -17.03 4.16 7.16
C ASP A 201 -17.01 2.70 7.66
N TYR A 202 -15.81 2.10 7.75
CA TYR A 202 -15.66 0.75 8.31
C TYR A 202 -15.63 0.77 9.83
N HIS A 203 -14.77 1.63 10.42
CA HIS A 203 -14.53 1.62 11.87
C HIS A 203 -15.53 2.45 12.66
N GLN A 204 -16.36 3.25 11.98
CA GLN A 204 -17.40 4.11 12.54
C GLN A 204 -16.89 5.27 13.38
N THR A 205 -15.78 5.11 14.10
CA THR A 205 -15.20 6.17 14.92
C THR A 205 -13.67 6.20 14.78
N THR A 206 -13.11 7.39 15.05
CA THR A 206 -11.65 7.52 15.09
C THR A 206 -11.04 6.67 16.19
N ALA A 207 -11.75 6.52 17.33
CA ALA A 207 -11.26 5.68 18.44
C ALA A 207 -11.18 4.21 18.04
N ALA A 208 -12.19 3.69 17.32
CA ALA A 208 -12.17 2.30 16.85
C ALA A 208 -11.04 2.07 15.85
N TYR A 209 -10.82 3.03 14.95
CA TYR A 209 -9.76 2.96 13.96
C TYR A 209 -8.37 2.93 14.64
N LYS A 210 -8.18 3.83 15.62
CA LYS A 210 -6.95 3.86 16.42
C LYS A 210 -6.76 2.54 17.19
N HIS A 211 -7.82 2.03 17.81
CA HIS A 211 -7.77 0.78 18.57
C HIS A 211 -7.35 -0.41 17.69
N ALA A 212 -7.87 -0.47 16.47
CA ALA A 212 -7.51 -1.55 15.53
C ALA A 212 -6.01 -1.52 15.25
N LYS A 213 -5.44 -0.34 14.98
CA LYS A 213 -4.00 -0.22 14.68
C LYS A 213 -3.12 -0.47 15.90
N ALA A 214 -3.61 -0.12 17.11
CA ALA A 214 -2.86 -0.32 18.36
C ALA A 214 -2.56 -1.80 18.59
N ARG A 215 -3.41 -2.69 18.10
CA ARG A 215 -3.21 -4.14 18.29
C ARG A 215 -1.85 -4.62 17.81
N LEU A 216 -1.34 -4.04 16.71
CA LEU A 216 -0.05 -4.47 16.18
C LEU A 216 1.09 -4.24 17.18
N PHE A 217 0.97 -3.20 18.01
CA PHE A 217 2.02 -2.81 18.96
C PHE A 217 1.82 -3.42 20.34
N GLN A 218 0.66 -4.02 20.61
CA GLN A 218 0.32 -4.54 21.93
C GLN A 218 0.14 -6.05 21.97
N ASN A 219 -0.29 -6.66 20.85
CA ASN A 219 -0.69 -8.07 20.86
C ASN A 219 0.42 -9.03 20.41
N TRP A 220 1.53 -8.53 19.94
CA TRP A 220 2.66 -9.35 19.49
C TRP A 220 3.90 -9.07 20.35
N PRO A 221 4.75 -10.09 20.61
CA PRO A 221 6.00 -9.88 21.35
C PRO A 221 7.08 -9.35 20.41
N LEU A 222 6.99 -8.07 20.05
CA LEU A 222 7.86 -7.44 19.07
C LEU A 222 9.29 -7.25 19.62
N ALA A 223 10.29 -7.54 18.78
CA ALA A 223 11.68 -7.18 19.08
C ALA A 223 11.86 -5.66 18.99
N ALA A 224 11.18 -5.01 18.03
CA ALA A 224 11.28 -3.56 17.90
C ALA A 224 9.96 -2.97 17.39
N ALA A 225 9.70 -1.73 17.78
CA ALA A 225 8.63 -0.91 17.23
C ALA A 225 9.24 0.42 16.77
N VAL A 226 8.90 0.83 15.56
CA VAL A 226 9.37 2.08 14.95
C VAL A 226 8.14 2.97 14.75
N ILE A 227 8.08 4.09 15.44
CA ILE A 227 6.83 4.84 15.59
C ILE A 227 7.06 6.32 15.33
N ASN A 228 6.18 6.90 14.50
CA ASN A 228 6.25 8.31 14.12
C ASN A 228 5.90 9.22 15.30
N SER A 229 6.87 9.97 15.80
CA SER A 229 6.68 10.92 16.91
C SER A 229 6.05 12.25 16.47
N SER A 230 5.98 12.51 15.16
CA SER A 230 5.30 13.71 14.66
C SER A 230 3.78 13.59 14.71
N ASP A 231 3.27 12.37 14.83
CA ASP A 231 1.83 12.08 14.82
C ASP A 231 1.32 11.95 16.27
N PRO A 232 0.19 12.60 16.63
CA PRO A 232 -0.32 12.51 18.00
C PRO A 232 -0.64 11.08 18.44
N VAL A 233 -1.18 10.24 17.53
CA VAL A 233 -1.45 8.84 17.86
C VAL A 233 -0.14 8.08 18.01
N GLY A 234 0.87 8.42 17.20
CA GLY A 234 2.20 7.83 17.33
C GLY A 234 2.77 8.10 18.73
N ARG A 235 2.62 9.31 19.22
CA ARG A 235 3.09 9.64 20.58
C ARG A 235 2.37 8.80 21.65
N GLU A 236 1.09 8.49 21.46
CA GLU A 236 0.39 7.57 22.37
C GLU A 236 0.97 6.16 22.27
N PHE A 237 1.22 5.68 21.07
CA PHE A 237 1.76 4.33 20.85
C PHE A 237 3.17 4.18 21.41
N LEU A 238 3.97 5.25 21.41
CA LEU A 238 5.30 5.23 22.04
C LEU A 238 5.20 4.90 23.54
N CYS A 239 4.15 5.37 24.18
CA CYS A 239 3.94 5.12 25.61
C CYS A 239 3.36 3.74 25.90
N THR A 240 2.62 3.15 24.96
CA THR A 240 1.87 1.91 25.20
C THR A 240 2.44 0.69 24.51
N SER A 241 3.42 0.84 23.62
CA SER A 241 4.03 -0.29 22.93
C SER A 241 4.74 -1.22 23.92
N ARG A 242 4.59 -2.54 23.67
CA ARG A 242 5.23 -3.58 24.49
C ARG A 242 6.48 -4.16 23.81
N ALA A 243 6.98 -3.52 22.75
CA ALA A 243 8.18 -3.98 22.07
C ALA A 243 9.41 -3.89 22.98
N THR A 244 10.35 -4.80 22.79
CA THR A 244 11.61 -4.80 23.55
C THR A 244 12.38 -3.52 23.30
N GLU A 245 12.45 -3.06 22.05
CA GLU A 245 13.09 -1.80 21.68
C GLU A 245 12.05 -0.91 21.00
N VAL A 246 11.95 0.34 21.42
CA VAL A 246 11.04 1.31 20.82
C VAL A 246 11.87 2.46 20.29
N VAL A 247 11.76 2.74 18.99
CA VAL A 247 12.50 3.81 18.30
C VAL A 247 11.48 4.75 17.68
N SER A 248 11.57 6.02 18.03
CA SER A 248 10.72 7.05 17.43
C SER A 248 11.44 7.71 16.26
N TYR A 249 10.67 8.15 15.26
CA TYR A 249 11.20 8.96 14.17
C TYR A 249 10.28 10.15 13.93
N GLY A 250 10.87 11.27 13.51
CA GLY A 250 10.13 12.49 13.26
C GLY A 250 10.50 13.60 14.22
N THR A 251 9.57 14.52 14.45
CA THR A 251 9.78 15.65 15.34
C THR A 251 10.08 15.17 16.75
N HIS A 252 11.22 15.60 17.29
CA HIS A 252 11.71 15.20 18.61
C HIS A 252 11.89 13.69 18.75
N GLY A 253 12.00 12.98 17.62
CA GLY A 253 12.19 11.53 17.63
C GLY A 253 13.65 11.15 17.84
N ASP A 254 13.85 9.86 18.18
CA ASP A 254 15.19 9.29 18.25
C ASP A 254 15.92 9.44 16.91
N VAL A 255 15.18 9.22 15.81
CA VAL A 255 15.65 9.48 14.46
C VAL A 255 14.99 10.79 14.01
N SER A 256 15.79 11.85 13.90
CA SER A 256 15.32 13.15 13.44
C SER A 256 16.23 13.66 12.33
N TRP A 257 15.81 14.73 11.65
CA TRP A 257 16.54 15.19 10.48
C TRP A 257 16.20 16.63 10.13
N HIS A 258 17.09 17.22 9.34
CA HIS A 258 16.84 18.45 8.60
C HIS A 258 16.98 18.13 7.12
N SER A 259 16.10 18.65 6.30
CA SER A 259 16.10 18.37 4.87
C SER A 259 16.08 19.66 4.06
N GLN A 260 16.60 19.56 2.84
CA GLN A 260 16.65 20.66 1.88
C GLN A 260 16.44 20.09 0.49
N ALA A 261 15.54 20.71 -0.28
CA ALA A 261 15.31 20.27 -1.65
C ALA A 261 16.55 20.57 -2.51
N VAL A 262 16.95 19.59 -3.31
CA VAL A 262 18.02 19.72 -4.30
C VAL A 262 17.50 19.15 -5.62
N ARG A 263 18.26 19.33 -6.68
CA ARG A 263 17.79 18.89 -8.00
C ARG A 263 17.48 17.41 -8.06
N GLN A 264 18.33 16.58 -7.45
CA GLN A 264 18.19 15.11 -7.50
C GLN A 264 17.17 14.56 -6.49
N GLY A 265 16.62 15.42 -5.62
CA GLY A 265 15.69 14.96 -4.60
C GLY A 265 15.77 15.82 -3.35
N MET A 266 16.12 15.19 -2.22
CA MET A 266 16.23 15.87 -0.93
C MET A 266 17.58 15.54 -0.30
N ARG A 267 18.34 16.58 0.07
CA ARG A 267 19.51 16.41 0.93
C ARG A 267 19.03 16.37 2.38
N VAL A 268 19.43 15.34 3.09
CA VAL A 268 18.91 15.10 4.45
C VAL A 268 20.08 14.87 5.40
N MET A 269 20.07 15.60 6.51
CA MET A 269 21.04 15.42 7.60
C MET A 269 20.33 14.76 8.77
N PHE A 270 20.70 13.51 9.07
CA PHE A 270 20.07 12.70 10.11
C PHE A 270 20.86 12.77 11.43
N SER A 271 20.11 12.75 12.53
CA SER A 271 20.63 12.49 13.86
C SER A 271 19.90 11.25 14.40
N THR A 272 20.67 10.24 14.78
CA THR A 272 20.09 8.95 15.22
C THR A 272 20.83 8.42 16.42
N PRO A 273 20.27 7.45 17.16
CA PRO A 273 21.01 6.76 18.23
C PRO A 273 22.26 6.03 17.75
N TRP A 274 22.38 5.77 16.45
CA TRP A 274 23.52 5.07 15.85
C TRP A 274 24.55 6.03 15.25
N GLY A 275 24.31 7.35 15.36
CA GLY A 275 25.21 8.36 14.86
C GLY A 275 24.52 9.36 13.93
N SER A 276 25.30 10.22 13.33
CA SER A 276 24.80 11.22 12.37
C SER A 276 25.20 10.81 10.95
N ALA A 277 24.37 11.20 9.98
CA ALA A 277 24.63 10.87 8.58
C ALA A 277 24.01 11.94 7.68
N GLU A 278 24.61 12.13 6.51
CA GLU A 278 24.07 13.01 5.48
C GLU A 278 23.91 12.20 4.20
N THR A 279 22.79 12.38 3.51
CA THR A 279 22.53 11.70 2.26
C THR A 279 21.69 12.56 1.33
N VAL A 280 21.73 12.29 0.04
CA VAL A 280 20.76 12.82 -0.93
C VAL A 280 19.91 11.66 -1.38
N MET A 281 18.61 11.76 -1.12
CA MET A 281 17.69 10.69 -1.47
C MET A 281 16.77 11.12 -2.63
N PRO A 282 16.43 10.19 -3.54
CA PRO A 282 15.67 10.53 -4.75
C PRO A 282 14.15 10.57 -4.48
N VAL A 283 13.75 11.46 -3.56
CA VAL A 283 12.33 11.63 -3.20
C VAL A 283 11.95 13.10 -3.36
N ALA A 284 10.67 13.37 -3.51
CA ALA A 284 10.17 14.67 -3.93
C ALA A 284 9.65 15.55 -2.79
N ALA A 285 9.43 14.99 -1.59
CA ALA A 285 8.73 15.75 -0.55
C ALA A 285 9.12 15.29 0.84
N GLU A 286 8.82 16.13 1.83
CA GLU A 286 9.16 15.88 3.24
C GLU A 286 8.53 14.60 3.79
N PHE A 287 7.25 14.32 3.44
CA PHE A 287 6.64 13.08 3.93
C PHE A 287 7.31 11.84 3.35
N ALA A 288 7.88 11.94 2.13
CA ALA A 288 8.64 10.84 1.55
C ALA A 288 9.97 10.64 2.27
N VAL A 289 10.59 11.72 2.74
CA VAL A 289 11.77 11.62 3.60
C VAL A 289 11.41 10.88 4.89
N ALA A 290 10.27 11.19 5.49
CA ALA A 290 9.82 10.52 6.71
C ALA A 290 9.63 9.01 6.48
N ASN A 291 9.09 8.63 5.33
CA ASN A 291 8.91 7.21 5.00
C ASN A 291 10.27 6.49 4.89
N VAL A 292 11.26 7.15 4.27
CA VAL A 292 12.61 6.58 4.18
C VAL A 292 13.23 6.49 5.59
N ALA A 293 13.03 7.52 6.42
CA ALA A 293 13.55 7.51 7.79
C ALA A 293 12.98 6.35 8.60
N ALA A 294 11.70 6.04 8.42
CA ALA A 294 11.09 4.89 9.08
C ALA A 294 11.76 3.59 8.65
N ALA A 295 11.98 3.43 7.34
CA ALA A 295 12.65 2.24 6.82
C ALA A 295 14.09 2.13 7.33
N MET A 296 14.83 3.26 7.35
CA MET A 296 16.18 3.29 7.90
C MET A 296 16.18 2.84 9.36
N ALA A 297 15.25 3.35 10.15
CA ALA A 297 15.17 2.99 11.58
C ALA A 297 14.94 1.49 11.75
N VAL A 298 14.07 0.88 10.93
CA VAL A 298 13.88 -0.57 10.96
C VAL A 298 15.20 -1.29 10.71
N LEU A 299 15.92 -0.91 9.68
CA LEU A 299 17.19 -1.57 9.32
C LEU A 299 18.23 -1.41 10.42
N LEU A 300 18.28 -0.24 11.05
CA LEU A 300 19.21 0.00 12.15
C LEU A 300 18.87 -0.85 13.38
N THR A 301 17.58 -1.06 13.67
CA THR A 301 17.19 -1.99 14.76
C THR A 301 17.54 -3.44 14.41
N GLN A 302 17.68 -3.76 13.12
CA GLN A 302 18.06 -5.10 12.66
C GLN A 302 19.58 -5.29 12.63
N GLY A 303 20.35 -4.31 13.07
CA GLY A 303 21.80 -4.42 13.22
C GLY A 303 22.62 -3.96 12.02
N HIS A 304 22.00 -3.37 11.01
CA HIS A 304 22.75 -2.81 9.87
C HIS A 304 23.47 -1.54 10.30
N GLU A 305 24.69 -1.35 9.79
CA GLU A 305 25.51 -0.17 10.09
C GLU A 305 24.95 1.06 9.38
N LEU A 306 24.96 2.18 10.12
CA LEU A 306 24.45 3.45 9.59
C LEU A 306 25.10 3.85 8.27
N UNK A 307 26.21 3.66 8.16
CA UNK A 307 26.88 3.99 7.01
C UNK A 307 26.41 3.24 5.82
N ARG A 308 26.26 1.96 6.03
CA ARG A 308 25.82 1.11 4.91
C ARG A 308 24.37 1.42 4.54
N VAL A 309 23.53 1.65 5.52
CA VAL A 309 22.14 2.04 5.28
C VAL A 309 22.07 3.35 4.49
N THR A 310 22.89 4.33 4.88
CA THR A 310 22.93 5.62 4.19
C THR A 310 23.38 5.48 2.72
N GLU A 311 24.39 4.65 2.48
CA GLU A 311 24.87 4.38 1.11
C GLU A 311 23.77 3.74 0.27
N ALA A 312 23.01 2.81 0.85
CA ALA A 312 21.91 2.16 0.15
C ALA A 312 20.81 3.16 -0.20
N VAL A 313 20.51 4.10 0.70
CA VAL A 313 19.50 5.14 0.45
C VAL A 313 19.88 6.00 -0.75
N GLU A 314 21.16 6.32 -0.93
CA GLU A 314 21.59 7.16 -2.05
C GLU A 314 21.32 6.54 -3.41
N VAL A 315 21.26 5.21 -3.48
CA VAL A 315 21.03 4.49 -4.74
C VAL A 315 19.70 3.72 -4.76
N MET A 316 18.81 4.03 -3.83
CA MET A 316 17.55 3.31 -3.71
C MET A 316 16.65 3.51 -4.93
N ALA A 317 15.80 2.51 -5.20
CA ALA A 317 14.83 2.59 -6.29
C ALA A 317 13.63 3.42 -5.85
N PRO A 318 13.04 4.22 -6.75
CA PRO A 318 11.80 4.94 -6.41
C PRO A 318 10.66 3.97 -6.19
N VAL A 319 9.71 4.34 -5.32
CA VAL A 319 8.49 3.57 -5.14
C VAL A 319 7.62 3.77 -6.39
N PRO A 320 7.25 2.72 -7.10
CA PRO A 320 6.47 2.91 -8.33
C PRO A 320 5.19 3.70 -8.08
N GLY A 321 5.04 4.83 -8.78
CA GLY A 321 3.85 5.65 -8.73
C GLY A 321 3.61 6.40 -7.43
N ARG A 322 4.62 6.55 -6.58
CA ARG A 322 4.47 7.25 -5.30
C ARG A 322 5.51 8.37 -5.24
N MET A 323 5.07 9.62 -5.49
CA MET A 323 5.95 10.80 -5.54
C MET A 323 7.23 10.49 -6.31
N GLN A 324 7.08 9.80 -7.43
CA GLN A 324 8.19 9.33 -8.25
C GLN A 324 8.69 10.49 -9.13
N VAL A 325 9.91 10.91 -8.91
CA VAL A 325 10.52 11.99 -9.71
C VAL A 325 10.97 11.41 -11.06
N VAL A 326 10.60 12.11 -12.14
CA VAL A 326 11.03 11.74 -13.50
C VAL A 326 11.91 12.89 -14.00
N ASP A 327 13.22 12.71 -13.85
CA ASP A 327 14.19 13.76 -14.21
C ASP A 327 14.53 13.69 -15.69
N GLY A 328 14.25 14.75 -16.41
CA GLY A 328 14.59 14.87 -17.84
C GLY A 328 15.79 15.78 -18.12
N GLY A 329 16.50 16.22 -17.08
CA GLY A 329 17.62 17.11 -17.21
C GLY A 329 17.22 18.58 -17.08
N SER A 330 18.20 19.47 -17.26
CA SER A 330 18.03 20.89 -16.94
C SER A 330 17.07 21.65 -17.85
N LYS A 331 16.71 21.07 -18.98
CA LYS A 331 15.76 21.70 -19.92
C LYS A 331 14.31 21.49 -19.53
N TRP A 332 14.03 20.51 -18.63
CA TRP A 332 12.69 20.09 -18.32
C TRP A 332 12.27 20.51 -16.91
N PRO A 333 10.97 20.69 -16.68
CA PRO A 333 10.50 20.89 -15.31
C PRO A 333 10.72 19.61 -14.50
N ARG A 334 10.65 19.75 -13.20
CA ARG A 334 10.63 18.58 -12.30
C ARG A 334 9.26 17.93 -12.43
N VAL A 335 9.22 16.69 -12.87
CA VAL A 335 7.96 15.95 -13.05
C VAL A 335 7.84 14.90 -11.93
N VAL A 336 6.68 14.86 -11.30
CA VAL A 336 6.40 13.92 -10.21
C VAL A 336 5.14 13.13 -10.57
N VAL A 337 5.22 11.80 -10.54
CA VAL A 337 4.10 10.90 -10.80
C VAL A 337 3.62 10.32 -9.47
N ASP A 338 2.30 10.37 -9.21
CA ASP A 338 1.75 9.87 -7.96
C ASP A 338 0.37 9.23 -8.17
N TYR A 339 0.04 8.30 -7.29
CA TYR A 339 -1.22 7.56 -7.33
C TYR A 339 -2.39 8.34 -6.68
N ALA A 340 -2.15 9.55 -6.18
CA ALA A 340 -3.19 10.35 -5.52
C ALA A 340 -4.44 10.46 -6.41
N HIS A 341 -5.54 9.89 -5.95
CA HIS A 341 -6.77 9.79 -6.73
C HIS A 341 -8.01 10.24 -5.93
N THR A 342 -7.79 10.89 -4.80
CA THR A 342 -8.86 11.51 -4.01
C THR A 342 -8.58 13.01 -3.88
N PRO A 343 -9.62 13.84 -3.67
CA PRO A 343 -9.39 15.27 -3.50
C PRO A 343 -8.41 15.60 -2.37
N ASP A 344 -8.53 14.92 -1.24
CA ASP A 344 -7.65 15.15 -0.10
C ASP A 344 -6.19 14.78 -0.44
N ALA A 345 -5.99 13.66 -1.11
CA ALA A 345 -4.64 13.22 -1.48
C ALA A 345 -4.00 14.18 -2.46
N VAL A 346 -4.74 14.68 -3.45
CA VAL A 346 -4.24 15.69 -4.39
C VAL A 346 -3.84 16.98 -3.67
N UNK A 347 -4.50 17.33 -2.88
CA UNK A 347 -4.24 18.45 -2.11
C UNK A 347 -3.00 18.37 -1.36
N LYS A 348 -2.93 17.30 -0.72
CA LYS A 348 -1.70 17.07 0.04
C LYS A 348 -0.45 16.98 -0.84
N UNK A 349 -0.55 16.42 -1.90
CA UNK A 349 0.46 16.27 -2.79
C UNK A 349 0.91 17.53 -3.28
N LEU A 350 -0.01 18.38 -3.66
CA LEU A 350 0.35 19.71 -4.15
C LEU A 350 0.97 20.56 -3.05
N ALA A 351 0.41 20.56 -1.88
CA ALA A 351 0.96 21.32 -0.75
C ALA A 351 2.40 20.90 -0.42
N ALA A 352 2.70 19.62 -0.54
CA ALA A 352 4.06 19.12 -0.27
C ALA A 352 5.06 19.56 -1.34
N LEU A 353 4.62 19.75 -2.58
CA LEU A 353 5.49 20.16 -3.67
C LEU A 353 5.66 21.69 -3.73
N ARG A 354 4.70 22.45 -3.19
CA ARG A 354 4.72 23.92 -3.31
C ARG A 354 6.00 24.58 -2.78
N PRO A 355 6.52 24.20 -1.59
CA PRO A 355 7.73 24.87 -1.09
C PRO A 355 8.96 24.68 -1.96
N GLN A 356 8.98 23.65 -2.80
CA GLN A 356 10.12 23.35 -3.66
C GLN A 356 10.00 23.98 -5.05
N CYS A 357 8.88 24.64 -5.34
CA CYS A 357 8.57 25.14 -6.67
C CYS A 357 9.04 26.58 -6.80
N ARG A 358 10.00 26.85 -7.69
CA ARG A 358 10.48 28.20 -7.97
C ARG A 358 9.64 28.92 -9.01
N GLY A 359 9.03 28.16 -9.92
CA GLY A 359 8.15 28.68 -10.96
C GLY A 359 6.70 28.39 -10.65
N GLU A 360 5.99 27.85 -11.63
CA GLU A 360 4.57 27.46 -11.47
C GLU A 360 4.44 26.00 -11.06
N LEU A 361 3.46 25.72 -10.22
CA LEU A 361 3.06 24.34 -9.88
C LEU A 361 1.89 23.96 -10.78
N ILE A 362 2.10 22.93 -11.60
CA ILE A 362 1.15 22.46 -12.60
C ILE A 362 0.62 21.09 -12.20
N CYS A 363 -0.69 20.92 -12.26
CA CYS A 363 -1.32 19.64 -11.90
C CYS A 363 -2.04 19.04 -13.10
N ILE A 364 -1.79 17.76 -13.37
CA ILE A 364 -2.47 16.98 -14.40
C ILE A 364 -3.26 15.89 -13.67
N VAL A 365 -4.60 15.88 -13.83
CA VAL A 365 -5.44 14.99 -13.02
C VAL A 365 -6.73 14.65 -13.77
N GLY A 366 -7.25 13.45 -13.50
CA GLY A 366 -8.53 12.98 -14.00
C GLY A 366 -9.33 12.27 -12.92
N CYS A 367 -10.52 11.84 -13.28
CA CYS A 367 -11.39 11.05 -12.41
C CYS A 367 -11.87 9.82 -13.14
N GLY A 368 -12.12 8.74 -12.39
CA GLY A 368 -12.61 7.50 -12.97
C GLY A 368 -14.06 7.58 -13.39
N GLY A 369 -14.38 6.92 -14.51
CA GLY A 369 -15.76 6.67 -14.90
C GLY A 369 -16.37 5.55 -14.08
N ASP A 370 -17.69 5.48 -14.04
CA ASP A 370 -18.44 4.46 -13.30
C ASP A 370 -18.07 4.48 -11.80
N ARG A 371 -17.80 5.67 -11.28
CA ARG A 371 -17.45 5.92 -9.88
C ARG A 371 -18.25 7.12 -9.38
N ASP A 372 -18.05 7.48 -8.12
CA ASP A 372 -18.80 8.56 -7.46
C ASP A 372 -18.64 9.90 -8.20
N ARG A 373 -19.71 10.31 -8.88
CA ARG A 373 -19.72 11.57 -9.63
C ARG A 373 -19.59 12.80 -8.72
N GLY A 374 -20.04 12.69 -7.48
CA GLY A 374 -19.98 13.79 -6.53
C GLY A 374 -18.56 14.21 -6.17
N LYS A 375 -17.62 13.32 -6.31
CA LYS A 375 -16.22 13.63 -6.02
C LYS A 375 -15.52 14.39 -7.15
N ARG A 376 -16.10 14.42 -8.36
CA ARG A 376 -15.44 15.04 -9.52
C ARG A 376 -15.21 16.53 -9.33
N ALA A 377 -16.27 17.26 -8.89
CA ALA A 377 -16.14 18.70 -8.64
C ALA A 377 -15.15 18.98 -7.50
N GLN A 378 -15.15 18.13 -6.47
CA GLN A 378 -14.20 18.23 -5.37
C GLN A 378 -12.76 18.04 -5.85
N MET A 379 -12.55 17.07 -6.74
CA MET A 379 -11.22 16.82 -7.31
C MET A 379 -10.73 18.01 -8.14
N GLY A 380 -11.61 18.55 -8.98
CA GLY A 380 -11.27 19.73 -9.79
C GLY A 380 -10.94 20.93 -8.91
N PHE A 381 -11.72 21.14 -7.84
CA PHE A 381 -11.46 22.21 -6.89
C PHE A 381 -10.12 22.03 -6.17
N ALA A 382 -9.83 20.83 -5.69
CA ALA A 382 -8.56 20.55 -4.99
C ALA A 382 -7.35 20.81 -5.91
N ALA A 383 -7.42 20.36 -7.15
CA ALA A 383 -6.34 20.56 -8.11
C ALA A 383 -6.14 22.05 -8.43
N ALA A 384 -7.23 22.78 -8.67
CA ALA A 384 -7.16 24.19 -9.03
C ALA A 384 -6.69 25.06 -7.86
N LYS A 385 -7.17 24.73 -6.64
CA LYS A 385 -6.78 25.49 -5.45
C LYS A 385 -5.31 25.31 -5.10
N GLY A 386 -4.79 24.10 -5.29
CA GLY A 386 -3.43 23.77 -4.88
C GLY A 386 -2.35 24.07 -5.90
N SER A 387 -2.70 24.45 -7.12
CA SER A 387 -1.73 24.64 -8.21
C SER A 387 -1.96 25.96 -8.93
N ASP A 388 -1.02 26.32 -9.79
CA ASP A 388 -1.10 27.56 -10.59
C ASP A 388 -1.76 27.32 -11.94
N ARG A 389 -1.57 26.12 -12.52
CA ARG A 389 -2.22 25.69 -13.77
C ARG A 389 -2.67 24.24 -13.63
N VAL A 390 -3.77 23.90 -14.27
CA VAL A 390 -4.36 22.58 -14.19
C VAL A 390 -4.72 22.06 -15.58
N TRP A 391 -4.42 20.80 -15.81
CA TRP A 391 -4.93 20.05 -16.95
C TRP A 391 -5.88 18.96 -16.43
N PHE A 392 -7.15 19.05 -16.82
CA PHE A 392 -8.09 17.96 -16.59
C PHE A 392 -8.00 17.01 -17.78
N THR A 393 -7.82 15.71 -17.50
CA THR A 393 -7.69 14.70 -18.55
C THR A 393 -8.31 13.38 -18.07
N SER A 394 -8.26 12.35 -18.92
CA SER A 394 -8.82 11.05 -18.55
C SER A 394 -7.94 10.31 -17.57
N ASP A 395 -8.56 9.70 -16.58
CA ASP A 395 -7.97 8.64 -15.76
C ASP A 395 -8.36 7.31 -16.43
N ASN A 396 -9.40 6.65 -15.93
CA ASN A 396 -10.01 5.48 -16.56
C ASN A 396 -11.47 5.83 -16.87
N PRO A 397 -11.81 6.30 -18.08
CA PRO A 397 -13.20 6.71 -18.37
C PRO A 397 -14.19 5.56 -18.30
N ARG A 398 -13.75 4.34 -18.51
CA ARG A 398 -14.59 3.15 -18.51
C ARG A 398 -15.75 3.30 -19.50
N SER A 399 -17.01 3.13 -19.06
CA SER A 399 -18.17 3.20 -19.95
C SER A 399 -18.67 4.63 -20.19
N GLU A 400 -18.11 5.63 -19.55
CA GLU A 400 -18.62 7.02 -19.66
C GLU A 400 -17.89 7.83 -20.72
N UNK A 401 -18.29 8.91 -21.17
CA UNK A 401 -17.83 9.72 -21.90
C UNK A 401 -16.94 10.41 -21.25
N PRO A 402 -15.78 10.50 -21.75
CA PRO A 402 -14.77 11.22 -20.99
C PRO A 402 -14.97 12.74 -20.92
N GLU A 403 -15.56 13.31 -21.96
CA GLU A 403 -15.85 14.74 -21.93
C GLU A 403 -16.76 15.12 -20.77
N GLN A 404 -17.75 14.26 -20.48
CA GLN A 404 -18.67 14.52 -19.36
C GLN A 404 -17.94 14.49 -18.03
N ILE A 405 -16.97 13.59 -17.87
CA ILE A 405 -16.18 13.53 -16.65
C ILE A 405 -15.42 14.84 -16.44
N LEU A 406 -14.80 15.37 -17.51
CA LEU A 406 -14.04 16.62 -17.43
C LEU A 406 -14.97 17.80 -17.15
N ASP A 407 -16.16 17.84 -17.71
CA ASP A 407 -17.16 18.89 -17.42
C ASP A 407 -17.56 18.84 -15.95
N ASP A 408 -17.79 17.64 -15.41
CA ASP A 408 -18.14 17.48 -13.99
C ASP A 408 -17.04 18.01 -13.08
N MET A 409 -15.77 17.78 -13.45
CA MET A 409 -14.61 18.27 -12.68
C MET A 409 -14.57 19.80 -12.65
N SER A 410 -15.00 20.45 -13.72
CA SER A 410 -15.03 21.91 -13.82
C SER A 410 -16.20 22.52 -13.06
N GLY A 411 -17.20 21.72 -12.70
CA GLY A 411 -18.47 22.21 -12.17
C GLY A 411 -18.41 22.94 -10.83
N GLY A 412 -17.33 22.75 -10.07
CA GLY A 412 -17.15 23.43 -8.79
C GLY A 412 -16.26 24.67 -8.87
N LEU A 413 -15.89 25.12 -10.07
CA LEU A 413 -14.91 26.20 -10.23
C LEU A 413 -15.57 27.51 -10.65
N GLY A 414 -15.15 28.61 -10.01
CA GLY A 414 -15.56 29.94 -10.44
C GLY A 414 -14.70 30.43 -11.62
N ALA A 415 -15.11 31.57 -12.21
CA ALA A 415 -14.48 32.11 -13.41
C ALA A 415 -12.99 32.35 -13.28
N PRO A 416 -12.45 32.88 -12.15
CA PRO A 416 -10.99 33.05 -12.06
C PRO A 416 -10.24 31.73 -12.12
N SER A 417 -10.75 30.67 -11.51
CA SER A 417 -10.11 29.36 -11.52
C SER A 417 -10.19 28.72 -12.90
N LEU A 418 -11.33 28.88 -13.59
CA LEU A 418 -11.51 28.30 -14.93
C LEU A 418 -10.49 28.83 -15.94
N LYS A 419 -10.00 30.05 -15.76
CA LYS A 419 -8.97 30.60 -16.65
C LYS A 419 -7.65 29.85 -16.57
N ARG A 420 -7.41 29.15 -15.46
CA ARG A 420 -6.15 28.40 -15.25
C ARG A 420 -6.28 26.94 -15.61
N VAL A 421 -7.46 26.51 -16.10
CA VAL A 421 -7.76 25.10 -16.40
C VAL A 421 -7.77 24.89 -17.91
N ARG A 422 -7.13 23.81 -18.34
CA ARG A 422 -7.24 23.27 -19.69
C ARG A 422 -7.80 21.87 -19.60
N SER A 423 -8.57 21.48 -20.60
CA SER A 423 -9.14 20.13 -20.67
C SER A 423 -8.67 19.45 -21.95
N GLU A 424 -8.18 18.23 -21.81
CA GLU A 424 -7.75 17.40 -22.94
C GLU A 424 -8.07 15.95 -22.60
N VAL A 425 -8.97 15.35 -23.36
CA VAL A 425 -9.40 13.97 -23.09
C VAL A 425 -8.25 12.97 -23.21
N ASP A 426 -7.39 13.14 -24.20
CA ASP A 426 -6.25 12.25 -24.41
C ASP A 426 -5.14 12.55 -23.40
N ARG A 427 -4.91 11.61 -22.49
CA ARG A 427 -3.95 11.81 -21.40
C ARG A 427 -2.53 12.02 -21.90
N THR A 428 -2.12 11.28 -22.95
CA THR A 428 -0.78 11.49 -23.55
C THR A 428 -0.65 12.91 -24.07
N ARG A 429 -1.68 13.43 -24.76
CA ARG A 429 -1.66 14.81 -25.28
C ARG A 429 -1.67 15.84 -24.17
N ALA A 430 -2.42 15.59 -23.11
CA ALA A 430 -2.43 16.51 -21.95
C ALA A 430 -1.05 16.60 -21.31
N ILE A 431 -0.40 15.47 -21.10
CA ILE A 431 0.95 15.44 -20.51
C ILE A 431 1.93 16.16 -21.44
N ALA A 432 1.88 15.88 -22.74
CA ALA A 432 2.78 16.52 -23.72
C ALA A 432 2.60 18.04 -23.74
N ALA A 433 1.33 18.51 -23.75
CA ALA A 433 1.04 19.94 -23.76
C ALA A 433 1.51 20.63 -22.47
N ALA A 434 1.29 19.98 -21.33
CA ALA A 434 1.72 20.55 -20.05
C ALA A 434 3.25 20.66 -19.98
N LEU A 435 3.96 19.63 -20.41
CA LEU A 435 5.42 19.62 -20.36
C LEU A 435 6.03 20.60 -21.35
N SER A 436 5.48 20.73 -22.56
CA SER A 436 6.01 21.62 -23.57
C SER A 436 5.78 23.10 -23.21
N SER A 437 4.77 23.42 -22.42
CA SER A 437 4.47 24.77 -22.00
C SER A 437 5.14 25.14 -20.67
N ALA A 438 5.77 24.19 -19.99
CA ALA A 438 6.38 24.41 -18.69
C ALA A 438 7.82 24.90 -18.83
N SER A 439 8.25 25.71 -17.87
CA SER A 439 9.65 26.11 -17.78
C SER A 439 10.44 25.15 -16.87
N PRO A 440 11.77 25.16 -16.96
CA PRO A 440 12.59 24.29 -16.08
C PRO A 440 12.41 24.57 -14.58
N ASP A 441 11.97 25.76 -14.19
CA ASP A 441 11.72 26.09 -12.78
C ASP A 441 10.36 25.63 -12.28
N ASP A 442 9.50 25.12 -13.16
CA ASP A 442 8.19 24.64 -12.81
C ASP A 442 8.25 23.21 -12.23
N VAL A 443 7.20 22.86 -11.49
CA VAL A 443 6.98 21.48 -11.00
C VAL A 443 5.66 20.99 -11.57
N VAL A 444 5.66 19.79 -12.13
CA VAL A 444 4.47 19.17 -12.73
C VAL A 444 4.12 17.92 -11.92
N LEU A 445 2.92 17.91 -11.34
CA LEU A 445 2.38 16.70 -10.69
C LEU A 445 1.42 16.03 -11.64
N ILE A 446 1.66 14.75 -11.95
CA ILE A 446 0.75 13.90 -12.70
C ILE A 446 0.11 12.95 -11.69
N ALA A 447 -1.18 13.15 -11.43
CA ALA A 447 -1.88 12.47 -10.35
C ALA A 447 -2.93 11.48 -10.87
N GLY A 448 -3.18 10.46 -10.08
CA GLY A 448 -4.29 9.55 -10.24
C GLY A 448 -3.93 8.12 -10.58
N LYS A 449 -3.05 7.91 -11.55
CA LYS A 449 -2.74 6.56 -12.04
C LYS A 449 -1.49 5.94 -11.40
N GLY A 450 -0.54 6.76 -11.00
CA GLY A 450 0.68 6.26 -10.36
C GLY A 450 1.37 5.18 -11.17
N HIS A 451 1.40 3.97 -10.62
CA HIS A 451 2.08 2.82 -11.22
C HIS A 451 1.23 2.04 -12.21
N GLU A 452 -0.01 2.45 -12.46
CA GLU A 452 -0.90 1.71 -13.38
C GLU A 452 -0.28 1.62 -14.76
N GLN A 453 -0.45 0.45 -15.38
CA GLN A 453 0.12 0.14 -16.70
C GLN A 453 -0.94 0.10 -17.79
N THR A 454 -2.19 0.42 -17.47
CA THR A 454 -3.29 0.40 -18.42
C THR A 454 -4.22 1.59 -18.20
N GLN A 455 -4.98 1.90 -19.26
CA GLN A 455 -6.10 2.83 -19.19
C GLN A 455 -7.35 2.11 -19.70
N GLU A 456 -8.41 2.11 -18.92
CA GLU A 456 -9.66 1.42 -19.26
C GLU A 456 -10.61 2.39 -19.96
N ILE A 457 -10.87 2.14 -21.26
CA ILE A 457 -11.74 2.94 -22.11
C ILE A 457 -12.72 2.00 -22.79
N LYS A 458 -14.03 2.21 -22.58
CA LYS A 458 -15.12 1.43 -23.20
C LYS A 458 -14.93 -0.08 -23.05
N GLY A 459 -14.49 -0.50 -21.85
CA GLY A 459 -14.30 -1.90 -21.52
C GLY A 459 -12.99 -2.51 -22.01
N GLU A 460 -12.16 -1.74 -22.70
CA GLU A 460 -10.86 -2.21 -23.17
C GLU A 460 -9.75 -1.66 -22.26
N PHE A 461 -8.80 -2.51 -21.93
CA PHE A 461 -7.60 -2.12 -21.16
C PHE A 461 -6.47 -1.87 -22.14
N LEU A 462 -6.19 -0.59 -22.39
CA LEU A 462 -5.15 -0.18 -23.34
C LEU A 462 -3.84 0.04 -22.59
N PRO A 463 -2.69 -0.37 -23.14
CA PRO A 463 -1.40 -0.10 -22.48
C PRO A 463 -1.20 1.41 -22.26
N PHE A 464 -0.83 1.79 -21.05
CA PHE A 464 -0.59 3.19 -20.71
C PHE A 464 0.21 3.27 -19.43
N SER A 465 1.19 4.16 -19.38
CA SER A 465 1.97 4.46 -18.17
C SER A 465 2.34 5.93 -18.18
N ASP A 466 1.97 6.66 -17.12
CA ASP A 466 2.37 8.06 -16.98
C ASP A 466 3.90 8.21 -17.05
N PHE A 467 4.62 7.33 -16.34
CA PHE A 467 6.09 7.37 -16.33
C PHE A 467 6.64 7.21 -17.75
N ALA A 468 6.14 6.21 -18.49
CA ALA A 468 6.63 5.93 -19.84
C ALA A 468 6.34 7.08 -20.80
N VAL A 469 5.16 7.71 -20.70
CA VAL A 469 4.79 8.85 -21.54
C VAL A 469 5.75 10.01 -21.28
N VAL A 470 6.05 10.34 -20.02
CA VAL A 470 6.96 11.42 -19.69
C VAL A 470 8.35 11.14 -20.25
N ARG A 471 8.86 9.93 -20.07
CA ARG A 471 10.18 9.54 -20.57
C ARG A 471 10.28 9.67 -22.09
N GLU A 472 9.24 9.24 -22.80
CA GLU A 472 9.20 9.35 -24.26
C GLU A 472 9.25 10.83 -24.72
N ILE A 473 8.45 11.69 -24.07
CA ILE A 473 8.43 13.12 -24.39
C ILE A 473 9.81 13.74 -24.14
N GLN A 474 10.43 13.41 -23.01
CA GLN A 474 11.76 13.94 -22.67
C GLN A 474 12.81 13.49 -23.68
N SER A 475 12.74 12.24 -24.15
CA SER A 475 13.75 11.71 -25.08
C SER A 475 13.60 12.26 -26.50
N GLU A 476 12.38 12.56 -26.94
CA GLU A 476 12.15 13.07 -28.28
C GLU A 476 12.66 14.49 -28.48
N ASN A 477 12.82 15.22 -27.39
CA ASN A 477 13.19 16.65 -27.42
C ASN A 477 14.53 16.94 -26.76
N SER A 478 15.38 15.92 -26.57
CA SER A 478 16.69 16.06 -25.92
C SER A 478 17.82 16.32 -26.91
#